data_28d2f8dd548a01d3a6a0fe3f930c7cd7
#
_entry.id   28d2f8dd548a01d3a6a0fe3f930c7cd7
#
_cell.length_a   1.000
_cell.length_b   1.000
_cell.length_c   1.000
_cell.angle_alpha   90.00
_cell.angle_beta   90.00
_cell.angle_gamma   90.00
#
_symmetry.space_group_name_H-M   'P 1'
#
loop_
_entity.id
_entity.type
_entity.pdbx_description
1 polymer ?
#
loop_
_entity_poly.entity_id
_entity_poly.type
_entity_poly.pdbx_seq_one_letter_code
_entity_poly.pdbx_strand_id
1 'polypeptide(L)'
;KKDMDVIPFIKSFPVYNVAQTNLAEVQPERMQKLMDKFKVPELRDTEGMYTHPALDRMVETQQWLCPIRADKRENGAYYSPSKDIVVLPMKAQFNIGDSPEETYRGGMEYYSTMLHEMTHSTMTPERLNREMGGRFGDPKYAKEELVAELTAAMISHSMGFDSKITDNSAAYLDSWIGTLKQEPKFIVSVMADVNKASDLILDHVDRQRLALGEQPYLAKNDPLATVSADEEMPFRNAAIVKTRSGDYAIRASYDGVELGLKKVSKETARTYFQLTDWKDKEAFLNMTARKTYEPEITMMGQNRNAGARL
;
A
#
# COMPACT_ATOMS: atom_id res chain seq x y z
N LYS A 1 -21.71 22.71 -31.75
CA LYS A 1 -20.90 23.26 -30.63
C LYS A 1 -19.69 23.92 -31.28
N LYS A 2 -19.55 25.25 -31.13
CA LYS A 2 -18.33 25.93 -31.54
C LYS A 2 -17.23 25.51 -30.58
N ASP A 3 -16.17 24.90 -31.10
CA ASP A 3 -14.93 24.73 -30.36
C ASP A 3 -14.43 26.13 -29.97
N MET A 4 -14.34 26.40 -28.68
CA MET A 4 -13.72 27.61 -28.19
C MET A 4 -12.21 27.36 -28.16
N ASP A 5 -11.48 28.05 -29.03
CA ASP A 5 -10.02 28.08 -28.97
C ASP A 5 -9.57 28.69 -27.64
N VAL A 6 -8.98 27.88 -26.77
CA VAL A 6 -8.38 28.35 -25.53
C VAL A 6 -7.00 28.90 -25.85
N ILE A 7 -6.89 30.22 -25.84
CA ILE A 7 -5.60 30.91 -25.99
C ILE A 7 -4.93 30.99 -24.61
N PRO A 8 -3.88 30.22 -24.31
CA PRO A 8 -3.19 30.33 -23.04
C PRO A 8 -2.47 31.69 -22.95
N PHE A 9 -2.71 32.43 -21.89
CA PHE A 9 -1.96 33.64 -21.62
C PHE A 9 -1.33 33.59 -20.22
N ILE A 10 -0.14 34.16 -20.10
CA ILE A 10 0.56 34.32 -18.81
C ILE A 10 0.34 35.75 -18.34
N LYS A 11 -0.22 35.89 -17.14
CA LYS A 11 -0.33 37.19 -16.45
C LYS A 11 0.62 37.20 -15.26
N SER A 12 1.53 38.14 -15.26
CA SER A 12 2.44 38.37 -14.13
C SER A 12 1.91 39.52 -13.27
N PHE A 13 1.94 39.34 -11.96
CA PHE A 13 1.63 40.38 -10.98
C PHE A 13 2.57 40.29 -9.78
N PRO A 14 2.98 41.39 -9.18
CA PRO A 14 3.81 41.39 -8.00
C PRO A 14 3.02 40.89 -6.79
N VAL A 15 3.64 40.04 -5.98
CA VAL A 15 3.13 39.59 -4.66
C VAL A 15 4.05 40.14 -3.58
N TYR A 16 3.43 40.64 -2.51
CA TYR A 16 4.15 41.20 -1.39
C TYR A 16 3.76 40.44 -0.11
N ASN A 17 4.74 40.21 0.75
CA ASN A 17 4.45 39.81 2.12
C ASN A 17 3.82 40.99 2.85
N VAL A 18 2.60 40.84 3.36
CA VAL A 18 1.87 41.92 4.05
C VAL A 18 2.62 42.48 5.26
N ALA A 19 3.41 41.64 5.94
CA ALA A 19 4.23 42.05 7.07
C ALA A 19 5.41 42.99 6.68
N GLN A 20 5.75 43.04 5.38
CA GLN A 20 6.79 43.92 4.83
C GLN A 20 6.22 45.22 4.25
N THR A 21 4.91 45.42 4.41
CA THR A 21 4.22 46.64 3.96
C THR A 21 3.90 47.52 5.16
N ASN A 22 3.64 48.80 4.93
CA ASN A 22 3.15 49.72 5.94
C ASN A 22 1.62 49.70 6.09
N LEU A 23 0.95 48.63 5.63
CA LEU A 23 -0.52 48.55 5.65
C LEU A 23 -1.09 48.67 7.07
N ALA A 24 -0.40 48.12 8.07
CA ALA A 24 -0.82 48.20 9.46
C ALA A 24 -0.84 49.66 10.00
N GLU A 25 0.05 50.52 9.50
CA GLU A 25 0.15 51.93 9.90
C GLU A 25 -0.84 52.80 9.13
N VAL A 26 -0.97 52.55 7.82
CA VAL A 26 -1.74 53.46 6.93
C VAL A 26 -3.22 53.09 6.91
N GLN A 27 -3.55 51.79 7.01
CA GLN A 27 -4.93 51.24 6.97
C GLN A 27 -5.11 50.13 7.99
N PRO A 28 -5.09 50.39 9.28
CA PRO A 28 -5.13 49.39 10.35
C PRO A 28 -6.39 48.52 10.28
N GLU A 29 -7.56 49.08 9.97
CA GLU A 29 -8.79 48.30 9.84
C GLU A 29 -8.75 47.29 8.67
N ARG A 30 -8.13 47.69 7.56
CA ARG A 30 -7.94 46.78 6.42
C ARG A 30 -6.95 45.69 6.72
N MET A 31 -5.87 46.02 7.44
CA MET A 31 -4.93 45.02 7.94
C MET A 31 -5.60 44.05 8.88
N GLN A 32 -6.43 44.53 9.82
CA GLN A 32 -7.14 43.67 10.75
C GLN A 32 -8.11 42.71 10.01
N LYS A 33 -8.92 43.23 9.08
CA LYS A 33 -9.80 42.41 8.25
C LYS A 33 -9.03 41.33 7.44
N LEU A 34 -7.83 41.67 6.97
CA LEU A 34 -6.96 40.74 6.26
C LEU A 34 -6.46 39.64 7.21
N MET A 35 -5.98 40.02 8.39
CA MET A 35 -5.51 39.10 9.42
C MET A 35 -6.62 38.19 9.90
N ASP A 36 -7.84 38.72 10.13
CA ASP A 36 -8.99 37.93 10.54
C ASP A 36 -9.39 36.91 9.45
N LYS A 37 -9.37 37.35 8.19
CA LYS A 37 -9.68 36.49 7.05
C LYS A 37 -8.70 35.33 6.86
N PHE A 38 -7.44 35.56 7.14
CA PHE A 38 -6.35 34.60 6.98
C PHE A 38 -5.78 34.12 8.32
N LYS A 39 -6.51 34.32 9.40
CA LYS A 39 -6.14 33.75 10.70
C LYS A 39 -6.01 32.25 10.58
N VAL A 40 -4.81 31.75 10.80
CA VAL A 40 -4.58 30.32 10.86
C VAL A 40 -5.27 29.78 12.12
N PRO A 41 -6.23 28.86 12.02
CA PRO A 41 -6.90 28.31 13.20
C PRO A 41 -5.87 27.75 14.18
N GLU A 42 -6.13 27.90 15.48
CA GLU A 42 -5.34 27.20 16.48
C GLU A 42 -5.48 25.69 16.27
N LEU A 43 -4.37 24.96 16.46
CA LEU A 43 -4.43 23.50 16.44
C LEU A 43 -5.11 23.04 17.71
N ARG A 44 -6.06 22.13 17.56
CA ARG A 44 -6.56 21.33 18.68
C ARG A 44 -5.45 20.36 19.09
N ASP A 45 -5.52 19.82 20.32
CA ASP A 45 -4.65 18.72 20.71
C ASP A 45 -4.97 17.44 19.92
N THR A 46 -4.26 16.37 20.21
CA THR A 46 -4.48 15.05 19.58
C THR A 46 -5.20 14.07 20.52
N GLU A 47 -5.73 14.54 21.64
CA GLU A 47 -6.47 13.73 22.58
C GLU A 47 -7.74 13.18 21.93
N GLY A 48 -8.01 11.89 22.11
CA GLY A 48 -9.15 11.21 21.49
C GLY A 48 -8.99 10.85 20.01
N MET A 49 -7.92 11.28 19.33
CA MET A 49 -7.62 10.82 17.98
C MET A 49 -7.16 9.35 17.97
N TYR A 50 -7.49 8.62 16.90
CA TYR A 50 -6.93 7.28 16.69
C TYR A 50 -5.39 7.32 16.73
N THR A 51 -4.78 6.29 17.33
CA THR A 51 -3.32 6.15 17.42
C THR A 51 -2.88 4.78 16.91
N HIS A 52 -1.74 4.74 16.24
CA HIS A 52 -1.10 3.52 15.79
C HIS A 52 0.36 3.50 16.23
N PRO A 53 0.68 2.86 17.38
CA PRO A 53 1.99 2.98 18.03
C PRO A 53 3.18 2.65 17.12
N ALA A 54 3.06 1.64 16.25
CA ALA A 54 4.15 1.26 15.37
C ALA A 54 4.42 2.31 14.28
N LEU A 55 3.39 2.96 13.73
CA LEU A 55 3.56 4.06 12.78
C LEU A 55 4.11 5.30 13.46
N ASP A 56 3.61 5.64 14.65
CA ASP A 56 4.15 6.75 15.45
C ASP A 56 5.64 6.54 15.75
N ARG A 57 6.02 5.34 16.21
CA ARG A 57 7.41 4.98 16.44
C ARG A 57 8.26 5.08 15.18
N MET A 58 7.72 4.66 14.03
CA MET A 58 8.43 4.75 12.74
C MET A 58 8.77 6.21 12.39
N VAL A 59 7.84 7.13 12.62
CA VAL A 59 8.05 8.57 12.42
C VAL A 59 9.05 9.13 13.43
N GLU A 60 8.90 8.80 14.70
CA GLU A 60 9.79 9.27 15.77
C GLU A 60 11.22 8.80 15.59
N THR A 61 11.41 7.54 15.23
CA THR A 61 12.74 6.93 15.05
C THR A 61 13.29 7.07 13.65
N GLN A 62 12.53 7.65 12.73
CA GLN A 62 12.88 7.80 11.31
C GLN A 62 13.29 6.50 10.64
N GLN A 63 12.62 5.40 10.98
CA GLN A 63 12.94 4.06 10.46
C GLN A 63 12.07 3.68 9.25
N TRP A 64 11.90 4.61 8.35
CA TRP A 64 11.34 4.40 7.01
C TRP A 64 12.44 4.50 5.96
N LEU A 65 12.12 4.22 4.71
CA LEU A 65 13.06 4.24 3.56
C LEU A 65 13.60 5.63 3.24
N CYS A 66 12.89 6.67 3.62
CA CYS A 66 13.27 8.06 3.51
C CYS A 66 12.75 8.85 4.71
N PRO A 67 13.24 10.07 4.98
CA PRO A 67 12.72 10.88 6.08
C PRO A 67 11.23 11.13 5.96
N ILE A 68 10.51 11.06 7.10
CA ILE A 68 9.12 11.46 7.23
C ILE A 68 9.08 12.72 8.09
N ARG A 69 8.62 13.84 7.54
CA ARG A 69 8.47 15.09 8.24
C ARG A 69 6.99 15.33 8.54
N ALA A 70 6.62 15.30 9.81
CA ALA A 70 5.27 15.51 10.33
C ALA A 70 5.21 16.50 11.49
N ASP A 71 6.28 17.29 11.69
CA ASP A 71 6.51 18.18 12.84
C ASP A 71 6.12 19.62 12.60
N LYS A 72 5.66 19.95 11.38
CA LYS A 72 5.32 21.33 10.99
C LYS A 72 3.93 21.38 10.36
N ARG A 73 3.32 22.58 10.45
CA ARG A 73 2.11 22.87 9.70
C ARG A 73 2.40 22.83 8.21
N GLU A 74 1.62 22.05 7.50
CA GLU A 74 1.66 21.96 6.04
C GLU A 74 0.23 22.09 5.49
N ASN A 75 0.10 22.57 4.26
CA ASN A 75 -1.19 22.71 3.59
C ASN A 75 -1.69 21.42 2.93
N GLY A 76 -0.85 20.42 2.85
CA GLY A 76 -1.15 19.11 2.27
C GLY A 76 -0.01 18.12 2.50
N ALA A 77 -0.30 16.86 2.34
CA ALA A 77 0.68 15.79 2.34
C ALA A 77 1.26 15.60 0.93
N TYR A 78 2.50 15.19 0.85
CA TYR A 78 3.14 14.81 -0.43
C TYR A 78 4.43 14.04 -0.21
N TYR A 79 4.75 13.17 -1.14
CA TYR A 79 6.10 12.66 -1.34
C TYR A 79 6.85 13.53 -2.35
N SER A 80 8.08 13.94 -2.04
CA SER A 80 8.95 14.69 -2.96
C SER A 80 10.05 13.79 -3.52
N PRO A 81 9.95 13.33 -4.78
CA PRO A 81 10.97 12.46 -5.39
C PRO A 81 12.35 13.12 -5.46
N SER A 82 12.40 14.41 -5.74
CA SER A 82 13.67 15.15 -5.88
C SER A 82 14.44 15.32 -4.58
N LYS A 83 13.74 15.26 -3.44
CA LYS A 83 14.33 15.39 -2.09
C LYS A 83 14.32 14.05 -1.34
N ASP A 84 13.66 13.06 -1.89
CA ASP A 84 13.38 11.76 -1.28
C ASP A 84 12.87 11.91 0.17
N ILE A 85 11.75 12.62 0.33
CA ILE A 85 11.14 12.91 1.64
C ILE A 85 9.62 12.83 1.56
N VAL A 86 9.01 12.20 2.55
CA VAL A 86 7.58 12.27 2.83
C VAL A 86 7.30 13.46 3.73
N VAL A 87 6.36 14.29 3.35
CA VAL A 87 5.91 15.47 4.12
C VAL A 87 4.44 15.32 4.46
N LEU A 88 4.12 15.45 5.73
CA LEU A 88 2.75 15.35 6.26
C LEU A 88 2.40 16.60 7.04
N PRO A 89 1.15 17.07 7.01
CA PRO A 89 0.64 18.00 8.00
C PRO A 89 0.76 17.39 9.39
N MET A 90 0.91 18.23 10.41
CA MET A 90 0.89 17.77 11.80
C MET A 90 -0.41 16.98 12.07
N LYS A 91 -0.34 15.91 12.84
CA LYS A 91 -1.51 15.07 13.19
C LYS A 91 -2.67 15.93 13.75
N ALA A 92 -2.36 16.92 14.55
CA ALA A 92 -3.33 17.87 15.09
C ALA A 92 -4.14 18.65 14.02
N GLN A 93 -3.63 18.80 12.79
CA GLN A 93 -4.36 19.44 11.68
C GLN A 93 -5.52 18.58 11.16
N PHE A 94 -5.54 17.30 11.47
CA PHE A 94 -6.63 16.40 11.14
C PHE A 94 -7.73 16.37 12.22
N ASN A 95 -7.52 17.02 13.37
CA ASN A 95 -8.55 17.18 14.41
C ASN A 95 -9.45 18.37 14.11
N ILE A 96 -10.30 18.21 13.08
CA ILE A 96 -11.23 19.26 12.60
C ILE A 96 -12.69 19.00 13.00
N GLY A 97 -12.99 17.84 13.57
CA GLY A 97 -14.34 17.45 13.96
C GLY A 97 -14.77 18.06 15.30
N ASP A 98 -16.07 18.12 15.53
CA ASP A 98 -16.66 18.64 16.77
C ASP A 98 -17.20 17.53 17.67
N SER A 99 -17.19 16.27 17.21
CA SER A 99 -17.59 15.09 17.99
C SER A 99 -16.40 14.16 18.29
N PRO A 100 -16.48 13.32 19.33
CA PRO A 100 -15.47 12.31 19.62
C PRO A 100 -15.22 11.35 18.43
N GLU A 101 -16.28 10.97 17.70
CA GLU A 101 -16.16 10.11 16.52
C GLU A 101 -15.39 10.78 15.39
N GLU A 102 -15.65 12.06 15.15
CA GLU A 102 -14.91 12.83 14.13
C GLU A 102 -13.47 13.04 14.53
N THR A 103 -13.20 13.34 15.81
CA THR A 103 -11.84 13.43 16.36
C THR A 103 -11.08 12.12 16.18
N TYR A 104 -11.70 10.98 16.53
CA TYR A 104 -11.12 9.65 16.36
C TYR A 104 -10.83 9.36 14.87
N ARG A 105 -11.81 9.66 14.00
CA ARG A 105 -11.66 9.51 12.55
C ARG A 105 -10.53 10.37 11.98
N GLY A 106 -10.34 11.59 12.47
CA GLY A 106 -9.21 12.44 12.07
C GLY A 106 -7.86 11.77 12.28
N GLY A 107 -7.72 10.97 13.36
CA GLY A 107 -6.52 10.13 13.56
C GLY A 107 -6.35 9.06 12.49
N MET A 108 -7.44 8.39 12.10
CA MET A 108 -7.38 7.40 11.00
C MET A 108 -7.01 8.06 9.66
N GLU A 109 -7.59 9.23 9.37
CA GLU A 109 -7.27 10.00 8.14
C GLU A 109 -5.80 10.40 8.09
N TYR A 110 -5.20 10.79 9.22
CA TYR A 110 -3.77 11.06 9.30
C TYR A 110 -2.91 9.86 8.89
N TYR A 111 -3.19 8.67 9.43
CA TYR A 111 -2.42 7.48 9.08
C TYR A 111 -2.72 6.98 7.67
N SER A 112 -3.95 7.05 7.19
CA SER A 112 -4.29 6.73 5.81
C SER A 112 -3.52 7.62 4.83
N THR A 113 -3.46 8.92 5.10
CA THR A 113 -2.66 9.88 4.32
C THR A 113 -1.17 9.56 4.38
N MET A 114 -0.65 9.20 5.56
CA MET A 114 0.74 8.76 5.72
C MET A 114 1.05 7.55 4.85
N LEU A 115 0.22 6.52 4.89
CA LEU A 115 0.39 5.29 4.10
C LEU A 115 0.33 5.56 2.60
N HIS A 116 -0.52 6.49 2.16
CA HIS A 116 -0.57 6.94 0.78
C HIS A 116 0.77 7.55 0.33
N GLU A 117 1.30 8.51 1.08
CA GLU A 117 2.58 9.16 0.75
C GLU A 117 3.79 8.21 0.89
N MET A 118 3.74 7.31 1.89
CA MET A 118 4.73 6.25 2.01
C MET A 118 4.70 5.34 0.78
N THR A 119 3.53 5.04 0.21
CA THR A 119 3.42 4.23 -1.01
C THR A 119 4.11 4.93 -2.17
N HIS A 120 3.88 6.21 -2.39
CA HIS A 120 4.61 6.97 -3.41
C HIS A 120 6.12 6.90 -3.20
N SER A 121 6.59 6.98 -1.96
CA SER A 121 8.02 6.89 -1.69
C SER A 121 8.64 5.56 -2.09
N THR A 122 7.84 4.49 -2.23
CA THR A 122 8.34 3.18 -2.68
C THR A 122 8.58 3.08 -4.19
N MET A 123 8.16 4.08 -4.99
CA MET A 123 8.22 3.98 -6.46
C MET A 123 9.61 4.18 -7.07
N THR A 124 10.57 4.72 -6.33
CA THR A 124 11.89 5.07 -6.88
C THR A 124 12.62 3.87 -7.50
N PRO A 125 13.56 4.08 -8.45
CA PRO A 125 14.30 3.00 -9.09
C PRO A 125 15.03 2.08 -8.12
N GLU A 126 15.51 2.63 -7.02
CA GLU A 126 16.26 1.90 -5.97
C GLU A 126 15.35 1.04 -5.07
N ARG A 127 14.02 1.20 -5.20
CA ARG A 127 13.00 0.50 -4.40
C ARG A 127 12.17 -0.41 -5.28
N LEU A 128 10.94 -0.05 -5.59
CA LEU A 128 10.05 -0.89 -6.40
C LEU A 128 10.04 -0.54 -7.89
N ASN A 129 10.77 0.50 -8.29
CA ASN A 129 10.97 0.93 -9.68
C ASN A 129 9.67 1.03 -10.48
N ARG A 130 8.69 1.77 -9.93
CA ARG A 130 7.45 2.07 -10.66
C ARG A 130 7.59 3.37 -11.42
N GLU A 131 6.99 3.43 -12.60
CA GLU A 131 7.00 4.65 -13.41
C GLU A 131 6.04 5.70 -12.86
N MET A 132 6.55 6.86 -12.51
CA MET A 132 5.74 8.05 -12.22
C MET A 132 5.48 8.80 -13.54
N GLY A 133 4.22 9.09 -13.83
CA GLY A 133 3.86 10.01 -14.88
C GLY A 133 4.32 11.44 -14.57
N GLY A 134 4.59 12.24 -15.60
CA GLY A 134 5.17 13.57 -15.43
C GLY A 134 4.21 14.66 -14.96
N ARG A 135 2.88 14.50 -15.10
CA ARG A 135 1.89 15.56 -14.83
C ARG A 135 0.51 14.98 -14.49
N PHE A 136 -0.28 15.76 -13.77
CA PHE A 136 -1.71 15.56 -13.62
C PHE A 136 -2.40 15.32 -15.00
N GLY A 137 -3.16 14.22 -15.11
CA GLY A 137 -3.80 13.81 -16.36
C GLY A 137 -2.98 12.82 -17.22
N ASP A 138 -1.73 12.51 -16.85
CA ASP A 138 -0.94 11.44 -17.47
C ASP A 138 -1.49 10.07 -17.00
N PRO A 139 -1.71 9.09 -17.90
CA PRO A 139 -2.13 7.74 -17.51
C PRO A 139 -1.20 7.04 -16.53
N LYS A 140 0.11 7.28 -16.61
CA LYS A 140 1.10 6.73 -15.66
C LYS A 140 0.93 7.33 -14.28
N TYR A 141 0.69 8.64 -14.20
CA TYR A 141 0.37 9.31 -12.95
C TYR A 141 -0.91 8.76 -12.34
N ALA A 142 -1.97 8.62 -13.14
CA ALA A 142 -3.24 8.05 -12.69
C ALA A 142 -3.08 6.60 -12.18
N LYS A 143 -2.20 5.80 -12.80
CA LYS A 143 -1.87 4.46 -12.31
C LYS A 143 -1.20 4.49 -10.94
N GLU A 144 -0.22 5.37 -10.76
CA GLU A 144 0.51 5.47 -9.49
C GLU A 144 -0.40 5.93 -8.35
N GLU A 145 -1.30 6.90 -8.60
CA GLU A 145 -2.34 7.30 -7.65
C GLU A 145 -3.24 6.11 -7.25
N LEU A 146 -3.66 5.29 -8.23
CA LEU A 146 -4.46 4.10 -7.95
C LEU A 146 -3.68 3.09 -7.10
N VAL A 147 -2.40 2.89 -7.35
CA VAL A 147 -1.54 2.04 -6.52
C VAL A 147 -1.46 2.60 -5.10
N ALA A 148 -1.25 3.91 -4.93
CA ALA A 148 -1.14 4.53 -3.62
C ALA A 148 -2.44 4.41 -2.82
N GLU A 149 -3.59 4.70 -3.44
CA GLU A 149 -4.90 4.58 -2.81
C GLU A 149 -5.23 3.15 -2.38
N LEU A 150 -5.05 2.19 -3.29
CA LEU A 150 -5.36 0.79 -2.98
C LEU A 150 -4.40 0.21 -1.92
N THR A 151 -3.12 0.60 -1.95
CA THR A 151 -2.15 0.19 -0.93
C THR A 151 -2.53 0.75 0.44
N ALA A 152 -2.82 2.05 0.53
CA ALA A 152 -3.26 2.67 1.77
C ALA A 152 -4.54 2.02 2.30
N ALA A 153 -5.52 1.73 1.44
CA ALA A 153 -6.76 1.05 1.81
C ALA A 153 -6.51 -0.37 2.34
N MET A 154 -5.69 -1.17 1.64
CA MET A 154 -5.37 -2.54 2.06
C MET A 154 -4.65 -2.57 3.41
N ILE A 155 -3.65 -1.72 3.60
CA ILE A 155 -2.88 -1.67 4.84
C ILE A 155 -3.76 -1.16 5.99
N SER A 156 -4.52 -0.08 5.78
CA SER A 156 -5.45 0.45 6.79
C SER A 156 -6.44 -0.61 7.25
N HIS A 157 -7.03 -1.37 6.30
CA HIS A 157 -7.92 -2.47 6.62
C HIS A 157 -7.22 -3.57 7.45
N SER A 158 -5.99 -3.94 7.08
CA SER A 158 -5.19 -4.91 7.84
C SER A 158 -4.84 -4.43 9.25
N MET A 159 -4.75 -3.11 9.44
CA MET A 159 -4.52 -2.45 10.73
C MET A 159 -5.81 -2.20 11.53
N GLY A 160 -6.97 -2.56 10.99
CA GLY A 160 -8.26 -2.47 11.66
C GLY A 160 -8.90 -1.08 11.63
N PHE A 161 -8.55 -0.23 10.67
CA PHE A 161 -9.20 1.05 10.46
C PHE A 161 -9.53 1.31 8.98
N ASP A 162 -10.51 2.17 8.74
CA ASP A 162 -10.93 2.53 7.38
C ASP A 162 -10.05 3.65 6.81
N SER A 163 -9.63 3.49 5.56
CA SER A 163 -9.02 4.57 4.81
C SER A 163 -10.08 5.44 4.17
N LYS A 164 -9.82 6.74 4.05
CA LYS A 164 -10.64 7.66 3.28
C LYS A 164 -10.01 7.85 1.90
N ILE A 165 -10.81 7.66 0.86
CA ILE A 165 -10.40 8.04 -0.50
C ILE A 165 -10.21 9.57 -0.52
N THR A 166 -9.05 10.02 -0.97
CA THR A 166 -8.76 11.44 -1.02
C THR A 166 -9.58 12.15 -2.12
N ASP A 167 -9.87 13.43 -1.93
CA ASP A 167 -10.58 14.22 -2.95
C ASP A 167 -9.81 14.26 -4.28
N ASN A 168 -8.49 14.18 -4.24
CA ASN A 168 -7.66 14.08 -5.43
C ASN A 168 -7.92 12.77 -6.20
N SER A 169 -8.10 11.66 -5.50
CA SER A 169 -8.36 10.36 -6.13
C SER A 169 -9.72 10.32 -6.81
N ALA A 170 -10.72 11.04 -6.29
CA ALA A 170 -12.01 11.18 -6.93
C ALA A 170 -11.89 11.79 -8.34
N ALA A 171 -10.92 12.68 -8.57
CA ALA A 171 -10.66 13.29 -9.87
C ALA A 171 -10.13 12.28 -10.91
N TYR A 172 -9.57 11.15 -10.48
CA TYR A 172 -9.04 10.11 -11.39
C TYR A 172 -10.01 8.96 -11.66
N LEU A 173 -11.13 8.88 -10.93
CA LEU A 173 -12.08 7.76 -11.04
C LEU A 173 -12.52 7.52 -12.48
N ASP A 174 -12.86 8.57 -13.23
CA ASP A 174 -13.28 8.44 -14.64
C ASP A 174 -12.15 7.90 -15.52
N SER A 175 -10.90 8.31 -15.27
CA SER A 175 -9.71 7.83 -15.97
C SER A 175 -9.48 6.35 -15.68
N TRP A 176 -9.57 5.92 -14.42
CA TRP A 176 -9.41 4.52 -14.01
C TRP A 176 -10.51 3.63 -14.60
N ILE A 177 -11.77 4.07 -14.52
CA ILE A 177 -12.91 3.35 -15.10
C ILE A 177 -12.75 3.23 -16.61
N GLY A 178 -12.31 4.31 -17.28
CA GLY A 178 -12.06 4.32 -18.72
C GLY A 178 -10.99 3.31 -19.13
N THR A 179 -9.87 3.29 -18.41
CA THR A 179 -8.77 2.35 -18.64
C THR A 179 -9.20 0.90 -18.39
N LEU A 180 -9.90 0.64 -17.29
CA LEU A 180 -10.40 -0.70 -16.95
C LEU A 180 -11.39 -1.25 -17.98
N LYS A 181 -12.23 -0.39 -18.57
CA LYS A 181 -13.15 -0.79 -19.66
C LYS A 181 -12.43 -1.19 -20.94
N GLN A 182 -11.31 -0.51 -21.25
CA GLN A 182 -10.52 -0.76 -22.46
C GLN A 182 -9.55 -1.92 -22.27
N GLU A 183 -8.93 -2.03 -21.10
CA GLU A 183 -7.94 -3.03 -20.75
C GLU A 183 -8.22 -3.63 -19.36
N PRO A 184 -9.10 -4.65 -19.25
CA PRO A 184 -9.42 -5.26 -17.95
C PRO A 184 -8.21 -5.86 -17.21
N LYS A 185 -7.15 -6.26 -17.95
CA LYS A 185 -5.91 -6.78 -17.35
C LYS A 185 -5.09 -5.71 -16.62
N PHE A 186 -5.39 -4.43 -16.84
CA PHE A 186 -4.74 -3.31 -16.15
C PHE A 186 -4.79 -3.48 -14.63
N ILE A 187 -5.95 -3.91 -14.07
CA ILE A 187 -6.08 -4.13 -12.63
C ILE A 187 -5.10 -5.18 -12.09
N VAL A 188 -4.76 -6.19 -12.87
CA VAL A 188 -3.80 -7.24 -12.45
C VAL A 188 -2.42 -6.62 -12.25
N SER A 189 -2.00 -5.73 -13.15
CA SER A 189 -0.71 -5.02 -13.02
C SER A 189 -0.71 -4.06 -11.84
N VAL A 190 -1.82 -3.36 -11.60
CA VAL A 190 -2.00 -2.48 -10.44
C VAL A 190 -1.91 -3.29 -9.15
N MET A 191 -2.65 -4.39 -9.05
CA MET A 191 -2.65 -5.24 -7.84
C MET A 191 -1.28 -5.88 -7.56
N ALA A 192 -0.50 -6.20 -8.60
CA ALA A 192 0.87 -6.67 -8.41
C ALA A 192 1.77 -5.58 -7.78
N ASP A 193 1.61 -4.33 -8.19
CA ASP A 193 2.34 -3.18 -7.62
C ASP A 193 1.84 -2.88 -6.19
N VAL A 194 0.52 -2.94 -5.95
CA VAL A 194 -0.11 -2.79 -4.63
C VAL A 194 0.43 -3.82 -3.64
N ASN A 195 0.46 -5.10 -4.01
CA ASN A 195 0.95 -6.16 -3.13
C ASN A 195 2.43 -5.93 -2.76
N LYS A 196 3.28 -5.58 -3.73
CA LYS A 196 4.70 -5.28 -3.45
C LYS A 196 4.87 -4.08 -2.50
N ALA A 197 4.10 -3.02 -2.72
CA ALA A 197 4.15 -1.83 -1.88
C ALA A 197 3.63 -2.12 -0.46
N SER A 198 2.51 -2.85 -0.36
CA SER A 198 1.95 -3.28 0.93
C SER A 198 2.92 -4.15 1.71
N ASP A 199 3.52 -5.16 1.07
CA ASP A 199 4.51 -6.03 1.70
C ASP A 199 5.70 -5.24 2.23
N LEU A 200 6.22 -4.30 1.45
CA LEU A 200 7.37 -3.48 1.84
C LEU A 200 7.03 -2.57 3.03
N ILE A 201 5.86 -1.93 3.02
CA ILE A 201 5.42 -1.07 4.12
C ILE A 201 5.18 -1.91 5.37
N LEU A 202 4.44 -3.01 5.27
CA LEU A 202 4.13 -3.88 6.40
C LEU A 202 5.40 -4.50 7.01
N ASP A 203 6.41 -4.86 6.21
CA ASP A 203 7.70 -5.32 6.74
C ASP A 203 8.37 -4.28 7.66
N HIS A 204 8.29 -3.00 7.32
CA HIS A 204 8.84 -1.93 8.16
C HIS A 204 7.96 -1.66 9.39
N VAL A 205 6.64 -1.71 9.25
CA VAL A 205 5.71 -1.60 10.37
C VAL A 205 5.90 -2.74 11.34
N ASP A 206 6.05 -3.98 10.86
CA ASP A 206 6.24 -5.15 11.70
C ASP A 206 7.54 -5.08 12.53
N ARG A 207 8.60 -4.50 11.98
CA ARG A 207 9.83 -4.24 12.78
C ARG A 207 9.54 -3.32 13.96
N GLN A 208 8.67 -2.31 13.78
CA GLN A 208 8.28 -1.42 14.88
C GLN A 208 7.36 -2.13 15.86
N ARG A 209 6.42 -2.96 15.39
CA ARG A 209 5.53 -3.77 16.24
C ARG A 209 6.33 -4.72 17.12
N LEU A 210 7.28 -5.45 16.53
CA LEU A 210 8.17 -6.35 17.28
C LEU A 210 9.01 -5.60 18.32
N ALA A 211 9.49 -4.40 18.00
CA ALA A 211 10.21 -3.55 18.95
C ALA A 211 9.32 -3.05 20.10
N LEU A 212 8.00 -3.02 19.90
CA LEU A 212 6.99 -2.70 20.91
C LEU A 212 6.47 -3.96 21.65
N GLY A 213 6.95 -5.15 21.29
CA GLY A 213 6.47 -6.41 21.85
C GLY A 213 5.11 -6.85 21.31
N GLU A 214 4.69 -6.31 20.17
CA GLU A 214 3.44 -6.65 19.49
C GLU A 214 3.66 -7.73 18.42
N GLN A 215 2.59 -8.48 18.10
CA GLN A 215 2.63 -9.46 17.02
C GLN A 215 2.69 -8.75 15.64
N PRO A 216 3.48 -9.25 14.69
CA PRO A 216 3.54 -8.69 13.35
C PRO A 216 2.23 -8.94 12.58
N TYR A 217 1.98 -8.13 11.55
CA TYR A 217 0.87 -8.32 10.63
C TYR A 217 1.16 -9.44 9.62
N LEU A 218 2.41 -9.54 9.17
CA LEU A 218 2.83 -10.56 8.22
C LEU A 218 3.37 -11.78 8.97
N ALA A 219 2.75 -12.94 8.75
CA ALA A 219 3.17 -14.18 9.39
C ALA A 219 4.66 -14.52 9.15
N LYS A 220 5.22 -14.12 8.00
CA LYS A 220 6.66 -14.30 7.70
C LYS A 220 7.59 -13.53 8.65
N ASN A 221 7.08 -12.50 9.32
CA ASN A 221 7.84 -11.65 10.24
C ASN A 221 7.65 -12.07 11.71
N ASP A 222 6.82 -13.08 12.00
CA ASP A 222 6.62 -13.57 13.36
C ASP A 222 7.84 -14.37 13.85
N PRO A 223 8.60 -13.88 14.83
CA PRO A 223 9.75 -14.61 15.38
C PRO A 223 9.34 -15.87 16.16
N LEU A 224 8.06 -15.97 16.55
CA LEU A 224 7.49 -17.14 17.21
C LEU A 224 6.78 -18.08 16.24
N ALA A 225 6.54 -17.64 15.00
CA ALA A 225 6.30 -18.60 13.97
C ALA A 225 7.56 -19.47 14.00
N THR A 226 7.47 -20.57 14.77
CA THR A 226 8.41 -21.65 14.59
C THR A 226 8.36 -21.93 13.10
N VAL A 227 9.30 -21.34 12.40
CA VAL A 227 9.79 -21.93 11.20
C VAL A 227 10.34 -23.25 11.70
N SER A 228 9.47 -24.25 11.81
CA SER A 228 9.95 -25.57 11.47
C SER A 228 10.55 -25.31 10.09
N ALA A 229 11.88 -25.25 9.99
CA ALA A 229 12.61 -25.11 8.74
C ALA A 229 12.21 -26.21 7.74
N ASP A 230 11.28 -27.07 8.11
CA ASP A 230 10.65 -28.17 7.44
C ASP A 230 9.17 -27.94 7.10
N GLU A 231 8.50 -26.90 7.60
CA GLU A 231 7.19 -26.45 7.11
C GLU A 231 7.40 -25.46 5.95
N GLU A 232 8.01 -25.96 4.90
CA GLU A 232 7.34 -26.20 3.67
C GLU A 232 6.96 -24.94 2.92
N MET A 233 7.90 -24.54 2.04
CA MET A 233 7.51 -23.64 0.96
C MET A 233 6.26 -24.22 0.27
N PRO A 234 5.14 -23.48 0.24
CA PRO A 234 3.91 -23.98 -0.33
C PRO A 234 4.15 -24.34 -1.80
N PHE A 235 3.54 -25.41 -2.23
CA PHE A 235 3.50 -25.72 -3.65
C PHE A 235 2.83 -24.55 -4.38
N ARG A 236 3.51 -23.99 -5.35
CA ARG A 236 2.97 -22.94 -6.20
C ARG A 236 2.36 -23.58 -7.47
N ASN A 237 1.39 -22.88 -8.07
CA ASN A 237 0.71 -23.34 -9.28
C ASN A 237 0.10 -24.74 -9.17
N ALA A 238 -0.21 -25.20 -7.95
CA ALA A 238 -0.84 -26.46 -7.73
C ALA A 238 -2.26 -26.47 -8.33
N ALA A 239 -2.57 -27.48 -9.12
CA ALA A 239 -3.90 -27.65 -9.71
C ALA A 239 -4.18 -29.10 -10.02
N ILE A 240 -5.41 -29.56 -9.76
CA ILE A 240 -5.91 -30.85 -10.26
C ILE A 240 -6.56 -30.62 -11.62
N VAL A 241 -6.06 -31.29 -12.63
CA VAL A 241 -6.47 -31.15 -14.02
C VAL A 241 -7.00 -32.49 -14.57
N LYS A 242 -7.93 -32.44 -15.52
CA LYS A 242 -8.38 -33.63 -16.27
C LYS A 242 -7.47 -33.81 -17.48
N THR A 243 -6.88 -34.96 -17.61
CA THR A 243 -6.00 -35.29 -18.74
C THR A 243 -6.81 -35.62 -20.01
N ARG A 244 -6.16 -35.66 -21.16
CA ARG A 244 -6.78 -36.06 -22.43
C ARG A 244 -7.33 -37.50 -22.39
N SER A 245 -6.76 -38.38 -21.57
CA SER A 245 -7.24 -39.75 -21.36
C SER A 245 -8.47 -39.85 -20.44
N GLY A 246 -8.94 -38.71 -19.89
CA GLY A 246 -10.08 -38.67 -18.98
C GLY A 246 -9.73 -38.94 -17.51
N ASP A 247 -8.48 -39.22 -17.20
CA ASP A 247 -7.96 -39.35 -15.83
C ASP A 247 -7.75 -37.97 -15.18
N TYR A 248 -7.54 -37.98 -13.87
CA TYR A 248 -7.16 -36.77 -13.14
C TYR A 248 -5.69 -36.81 -12.74
N ALA A 249 -5.02 -35.67 -12.83
CA ALA A 249 -3.63 -35.50 -12.43
C ALA A 249 -3.45 -34.20 -11.68
N ILE A 250 -2.49 -34.19 -10.77
CA ILE A 250 -2.02 -32.94 -10.11
C ILE A 250 -0.75 -32.44 -10.81
N ARG A 251 -0.66 -31.15 -10.98
CA ARG A 251 0.57 -30.40 -11.29
C ARG A 251 0.87 -29.46 -10.15
N ALA A 252 2.14 -29.17 -9.93
CA ALA A 252 2.58 -28.16 -8.95
C ALA A 252 4.00 -27.71 -9.30
N SER A 253 4.42 -26.59 -8.76
CA SER A 253 5.83 -26.21 -8.69
C SER A 253 6.27 -26.15 -7.24
N TYR A 254 7.49 -26.56 -6.97
CA TYR A 254 8.12 -26.53 -5.66
C TYR A 254 9.51 -25.89 -5.80
N ASP A 255 9.78 -24.88 -4.99
CA ASP A 255 11.06 -24.15 -5.03
C ASP A 255 11.45 -23.64 -6.43
N GLY A 256 10.47 -23.14 -7.18
CA GLY A 256 10.68 -22.62 -8.54
C GLY A 256 10.83 -23.71 -9.62
N VAL A 257 10.82 -24.99 -9.26
CA VAL A 257 10.91 -26.11 -10.19
C VAL A 257 9.51 -26.65 -10.48
N GLU A 258 9.13 -26.74 -11.75
CA GLU A 258 7.88 -27.39 -12.14
C GLU A 258 8.00 -28.92 -11.97
N LEU A 259 7.07 -29.47 -11.21
CA LEU A 259 6.94 -30.94 -11.02
C LEU A 259 6.05 -31.48 -12.10
N GLY A 260 6.42 -32.66 -12.65
CA GLY A 260 5.65 -33.30 -13.70
C GLY A 260 4.25 -33.70 -13.25
N LEU A 261 3.33 -33.85 -14.22
CA LEU A 261 1.97 -34.33 -13.95
C LEU A 261 1.99 -35.73 -13.30
N LYS A 262 1.31 -35.88 -12.17
CA LYS A 262 1.12 -37.15 -11.49
C LYS A 262 -0.36 -37.48 -11.33
N LYS A 263 -0.72 -38.73 -11.60
CA LYS A 263 -2.09 -39.22 -11.50
C LYS A 263 -2.59 -39.12 -10.05
N VAL A 264 -3.82 -38.63 -9.88
CA VAL A 264 -4.56 -38.62 -8.61
C VAL A 264 -5.83 -39.46 -8.75
N SER A 265 -6.36 -39.92 -7.62
CA SER A 265 -7.59 -40.73 -7.64
C SER A 265 -8.80 -39.89 -8.08
N LYS A 266 -9.83 -40.55 -8.61
CA LYS A 266 -11.11 -39.91 -8.92
C LYS A 266 -11.76 -39.32 -7.67
N GLU A 267 -11.57 -39.93 -6.52
CA GLU A 267 -12.07 -39.48 -5.23
C GLU A 267 -11.39 -38.21 -4.81
N THR A 268 -10.05 -38.15 -4.87
CA THR A 268 -9.27 -36.90 -4.60
C THR A 268 -9.73 -35.76 -5.49
N ALA A 269 -9.91 -36.00 -6.78
CA ALA A 269 -10.39 -34.97 -7.70
C ALA A 269 -11.82 -34.54 -7.36
N ARG A 270 -12.71 -35.46 -7.02
CA ARG A 270 -14.09 -35.15 -6.61
C ARG A 270 -14.12 -34.26 -5.36
N THR A 271 -13.35 -34.61 -4.34
CA THR A 271 -13.24 -33.84 -3.11
C THR A 271 -12.80 -32.40 -3.42
N TYR A 272 -11.75 -32.23 -4.22
CA TYR A 272 -11.26 -30.90 -4.63
C TYR A 272 -12.33 -30.07 -5.33
N PHE A 273 -13.06 -30.62 -6.27
CA PHE A 273 -14.08 -29.88 -7.02
C PHE A 273 -15.34 -29.59 -6.21
N GLN A 274 -15.58 -30.30 -5.09
CA GLN A 274 -16.67 -30.00 -4.14
C GLN A 274 -16.34 -28.87 -3.18
N LEU A 275 -15.08 -28.53 -2.95
CA LEU A 275 -14.68 -27.39 -2.14
C LEU A 275 -15.11 -26.10 -2.82
N THR A 276 -15.71 -25.19 -2.06
CA THR A 276 -16.18 -23.87 -2.54
C THR A 276 -15.26 -22.75 -2.11
N ASP A 277 -14.71 -22.85 -0.88
CA ASP A 277 -13.78 -21.87 -0.35
C ASP A 277 -12.39 -22.00 -0.99
N TRP A 278 -11.77 -20.86 -1.30
CA TRP A 278 -10.47 -20.88 -1.98
C TRP A 278 -9.32 -21.31 -1.06
N LYS A 279 -9.40 -20.99 0.26
CA LYS A 279 -8.39 -21.39 1.25
C LYS A 279 -8.42 -22.91 1.46
N ASP A 280 -9.61 -23.47 1.52
CA ASP A 280 -9.79 -24.93 1.62
C ASP A 280 -9.25 -25.63 0.38
N LYS A 281 -9.48 -25.07 -0.82
CA LYS A 281 -8.92 -25.57 -2.08
C LYS A 281 -7.40 -25.53 -2.08
N GLU A 282 -6.81 -24.42 -1.66
CA GLU A 282 -5.36 -24.24 -1.59
C GLU A 282 -4.73 -25.19 -0.58
N ALA A 283 -5.27 -25.30 0.61
CA ALA A 283 -4.82 -26.25 1.63
C ALA A 283 -4.91 -27.70 1.12
N PHE A 284 -6.01 -28.08 0.48
CA PHE A 284 -6.20 -29.40 -0.10
C PHE A 284 -5.19 -29.71 -1.21
N LEU A 285 -4.92 -28.74 -2.09
CA LEU A 285 -3.93 -28.86 -3.16
C LEU A 285 -2.52 -29.03 -2.59
N ASN A 286 -2.13 -28.24 -1.59
CA ASN A 286 -0.83 -28.34 -0.95
C ASN A 286 -0.64 -29.71 -0.27
N MET A 287 -1.62 -30.16 0.50
CA MET A 287 -1.61 -31.50 1.12
C MET A 287 -1.51 -32.63 0.08
N THR A 288 -2.28 -32.53 -1.00
CA THR A 288 -2.28 -33.52 -2.08
C THR A 288 -0.96 -33.51 -2.84
N ALA A 289 -0.43 -32.35 -3.17
CA ALA A 289 0.86 -32.20 -3.83
C ALA A 289 1.98 -32.77 -2.98
N ARG A 290 2.02 -32.47 -1.68
CA ARG A 290 2.99 -33.00 -0.75
C ARG A 290 3.00 -34.55 -0.78
N LYS A 291 1.86 -35.17 -0.52
CA LYS A 291 1.72 -36.62 -0.55
C LYS A 291 2.13 -37.24 -1.89
N THR A 292 1.88 -36.51 -2.98
CA THR A 292 2.12 -37.02 -4.35
C THR A 292 3.58 -36.87 -4.78
N TYR A 293 4.27 -35.80 -4.34
CA TYR A 293 5.63 -35.46 -4.76
C TYR A 293 6.68 -35.65 -3.65
N GLU A 294 6.33 -36.26 -2.53
CA GLU A 294 7.23 -36.50 -1.38
C GLU A 294 8.61 -37.08 -1.78
N PRO A 295 8.72 -38.08 -2.67
CA PRO A 295 10.00 -38.64 -3.08
C PRO A 295 10.90 -37.61 -3.81
N GLU A 296 10.32 -36.80 -4.71
CA GLU A 296 11.07 -35.78 -5.44
C GLU A 296 11.54 -34.64 -4.54
N ILE A 297 10.71 -34.22 -3.62
CA ILE A 297 11.03 -33.15 -2.66
C ILE A 297 12.17 -33.57 -1.75
N THR A 298 12.13 -34.82 -1.26
CA THR A 298 13.17 -35.39 -0.40
C THR A 298 14.51 -35.42 -1.14
N MET A 299 14.52 -35.83 -2.42
CA MET A 299 15.74 -35.83 -3.24
C MET A 299 16.26 -34.40 -3.50
N MET A 300 15.38 -33.40 -3.70
CA MET A 300 15.78 -32.01 -3.87
C MET A 300 16.45 -31.45 -2.60
N GLY A 301 15.92 -31.77 -1.42
CA GLY A 301 16.50 -31.39 -0.12
C GLY A 301 17.88 -32.03 0.14
N GLN A 302 18.06 -33.29 -0.23
CA GLN A 302 19.35 -33.99 -0.07
C GLN A 302 20.44 -33.41 -0.98
N ASN A 303 20.12 -33.06 -2.20
CA ASN A 303 21.08 -32.44 -3.13
C ASN A 303 21.54 -31.04 -2.69
N ARG A 304 20.72 -30.27 -2.00
CA ARG A 304 21.12 -28.98 -1.41
C ARG A 304 22.12 -29.15 -0.27
N ASN A 305 21.90 -30.12 0.60
CA ASN A 305 22.81 -30.40 1.72
C ASN A 305 24.16 -30.98 1.27
N ALA A 306 24.22 -31.62 0.10
CA ALA A 306 25.45 -32.11 -0.49
C ALA A 306 26.28 -30.98 -1.14
N GLY A 307 25.63 -29.97 -1.74
CA GLY A 307 26.30 -28.80 -2.33
C GLY A 307 26.81 -27.76 -1.32
N ALA A 308 26.33 -27.78 -0.09
CA ALA A 308 26.78 -26.87 0.98
C ALA A 308 27.99 -27.37 1.76
N ARG A 309 28.61 -28.53 1.38
CA ARG A 309 29.75 -29.13 2.01
C ARG A 309 31.04 -29.13 1.14
N LEU A 310 31.01 -28.39 0.05
CA LEU A 310 32.17 -28.07 -0.78
C LEU A 310 32.47 -26.57 -0.72
#